data_95873b0703c5a25492330779596bc6bf
#
_entry.id   95873b0703c5a25492330779596bc6bf
#
_cell.length_a   1.000
_cell.length_b   1.000
_cell.length_c   1.000
_cell.angle_alpha   90.00
_cell.angle_beta   90.00
_cell.angle_gamma   90.00
#
_symmetry.space_group_name_H-M   'P 1'
#
loop_
_entity.id
_entity.type
_entity.pdbx_description
1 polymer ?
#
loop_
_entity_poly.entity_id
_entity_poly.type
_entity_poly.pdbx_seq_one_letter_code
_entity_poly.pdbx_strand_id
1 'polypeptide(L)'
;FIIISFVLTIGTMYLMKQYICARAQLVTFILFILTIYFIERFLETKKIRYAIGLVVIPILIANLHVATFYFYFILYLPYIAEFVLYIFAYANVIISGAKVDSIRKKIQNQGATEELLEKLQKAEEKHKRLKEKEDNRIEKPYKIKMTYHDSIKILIIIMLICLLTGFLTPLGTTPYTYLIKTMQGISTKNINEHLPTVLAENKKLLITFAVYIAIVAFTKIKVKLSDIFLLGGLGLLAILSRRQASMFYLIRSNSIK
;
A
#
# COMPACT_ATOMS: atom_id res chain seq x y z
N PHE A 1 -8.68 -19.05 10.42
CA PHE A 1 -8.72 -17.69 9.88
C PHE A 1 -9.93 -16.89 10.40
N ILE A 2 -11.15 -17.40 10.30
CA ILE A 2 -12.38 -16.69 10.73
C ILE A 2 -12.31 -16.22 12.18
N ILE A 3 -11.88 -17.08 13.11
CA ILE A 3 -11.77 -16.73 14.55
C ILE A 3 -10.74 -15.60 14.76
N ILE A 4 -9.58 -15.70 14.12
CA ILE A 4 -8.52 -14.67 14.23
C ILE A 4 -9.02 -13.34 13.67
N SER A 5 -9.68 -13.36 12.50
CA SER A 5 -10.27 -12.16 11.89
C SER A 5 -11.34 -11.54 12.80
N PHE A 6 -12.20 -12.36 13.42
CA PHE A 6 -13.23 -11.90 14.34
C PHE A 6 -12.63 -11.26 15.61
N VAL A 7 -11.65 -11.90 16.23
CA VAL A 7 -10.94 -11.36 17.41
C VAL A 7 -10.23 -10.05 17.08
N LEU A 8 -9.57 -9.98 15.92
CA LEU A 8 -8.91 -8.76 15.47
C LEU A 8 -9.92 -7.63 15.21
N THR A 9 -11.08 -7.93 14.63
CA THR A 9 -12.14 -6.95 14.39
C THR A 9 -12.67 -6.37 15.71
N ILE A 10 -13.00 -7.23 16.69
CA ILE A 10 -13.46 -6.79 18.00
C ILE A 10 -12.38 -5.98 18.72
N GLY A 11 -11.12 -6.44 18.69
CA GLY A 11 -9.99 -5.70 19.25
C GLY A 11 -9.82 -4.32 18.60
N THR A 12 -9.99 -4.23 17.29
CA THR A 12 -9.94 -2.96 16.56
C THR A 12 -11.08 -2.03 16.98
N MET A 13 -12.31 -2.54 17.07
CA MET A 13 -13.46 -1.76 17.55
C MET A 13 -13.23 -1.21 18.98
N TYR A 14 -12.68 -2.02 19.86
CA TYR A 14 -12.35 -1.59 21.23
C TYR A 14 -11.29 -0.48 21.25
N LEU A 15 -10.24 -0.61 20.44
CA LEU A 15 -9.17 0.40 20.32
C LEU A 15 -9.67 1.70 19.69
N MET A 16 -10.61 1.60 18.73
CA MET A 16 -11.19 2.74 18.03
C MET A 16 -12.22 3.50 18.86
N LYS A 17 -12.76 2.92 19.96
CA LYS A 17 -13.84 3.52 20.77
C LYS A 17 -13.58 4.99 21.14
N GLN A 18 -12.35 5.34 21.51
CA GLN A 18 -11.97 6.71 21.88
C GLN A 18 -11.86 7.69 20.70
N TYR A 19 -11.76 7.17 19.45
CA TYR A 19 -11.64 7.98 18.23
C TYR A 19 -12.95 8.06 17.45
N ILE A 20 -13.96 7.25 17.80
CA ILE A 20 -15.28 7.26 17.17
C ILE A 20 -16.11 8.39 17.77
N CYS A 21 -15.81 9.62 17.34
CA CYS A 21 -16.66 10.77 17.56
C CYS A 21 -17.32 11.15 16.24
N ALA A 22 -18.49 11.79 16.27
CA ALA A 22 -19.18 12.31 15.08
C ALA A 22 -18.39 13.50 14.48
N ARG A 23 -17.25 13.22 13.85
CA ARG A 23 -16.36 14.21 13.22
C ARG A 23 -16.09 13.81 11.77
N ALA A 24 -15.68 14.75 10.93
CA ALA A 24 -15.23 14.54 9.55
C ALA A 24 -14.15 13.44 9.44
N GLN A 25 -13.41 13.16 10.50
CA GLN A 25 -12.41 12.12 10.60
C GLN A 25 -12.97 10.71 10.38
N LEU A 26 -14.20 10.43 10.86
CA LEU A 26 -14.85 9.13 10.66
C LEU A 26 -15.07 8.83 9.16
N VAL A 27 -15.57 9.83 8.42
CA VAL A 27 -15.77 9.73 6.97
C VAL A 27 -14.43 9.47 6.27
N THR A 28 -13.37 10.16 6.69
CA THR A 28 -12.02 9.96 6.14
C THR A 28 -11.52 8.53 6.35
N PHE A 29 -11.78 7.93 7.50
CA PHE A 29 -11.39 6.54 7.75
C PHE A 29 -12.06 5.58 6.77
N ILE A 30 -13.36 5.76 6.51
CA ILE A 30 -14.09 4.95 5.53
C ILE A 30 -13.49 5.15 4.14
N LEU A 31 -13.21 6.39 3.74
CA LEU A 31 -12.63 6.71 2.44
C LEU A 31 -11.22 6.11 2.28
N PHE A 32 -10.41 6.06 3.33
CA PHE A 32 -9.08 5.43 3.29
C PHE A 32 -9.14 3.90 3.16
N ILE A 33 -10.07 3.24 3.87
CA ILE A 33 -10.29 1.79 3.68
C ILE A 33 -10.74 1.50 2.26
N LEU A 34 -11.68 2.29 1.73
CA LEU A 34 -12.13 2.17 0.35
C LEU A 34 -10.99 2.42 -0.65
N THR A 35 -10.09 3.36 -0.37
CA THR A 35 -8.92 3.62 -1.20
C THR A 35 -8.03 2.38 -1.29
N ILE A 36 -7.66 1.78 -0.15
CA ILE A 36 -6.83 0.56 -0.13
C ILE A 36 -7.54 -0.57 -0.87
N TYR A 37 -8.82 -0.78 -0.60
CA TYR A 37 -9.63 -1.79 -1.29
C TYR A 37 -9.64 -1.57 -2.81
N PHE A 38 -9.83 -0.33 -3.27
CA PHE A 38 -9.87 -0.03 -4.70
C PHE A 38 -8.48 -0.15 -5.35
N ILE A 39 -7.39 0.21 -4.66
CA ILE A 39 -6.03 -0.02 -5.14
C ILE A 39 -5.80 -1.53 -5.34
N GLU A 40 -6.05 -2.35 -4.32
CA GLU A 40 -5.86 -3.80 -4.41
C GLU A 40 -6.71 -4.40 -5.54
N ARG A 41 -7.99 -4.06 -5.61
CA ARG A 41 -8.89 -4.58 -6.64
C ARG A 41 -8.53 -4.08 -8.04
N PHE A 42 -8.04 -2.86 -8.17
CA PHE A 42 -7.55 -2.36 -9.45
C PHE A 42 -6.30 -3.10 -9.90
N LEU A 43 -5.34 -3.30 -9.01
CA LEU A 43 -4.12 -4.05 -9.33
C LEU A 43 -4.42 -5.50 -9.76
N GLU A 44 -5.39 -6.15 -9.12
CA GLU A 44 -5.79 -7.54 -9.44
C GLU A 44 -6.62 -7.65 -10.72
N THR A 45 -7.59 -6.74 -10.95
CA THR A 45 -8.63 -6.94 -11.96
C THR A 45 -8.58 -5.98 -13.14
N LYS A 46 -7.83 -4.88 -13.05
CA LYS A 46 -7.74 -3.78 -14.04
C LYS A 46 -9.10 -3.15 -14.41
N LYS A 47 -10.15 -3.35 -13.62
CA LYS A 47 -11.49 -2.85 -13.93
C LYS A 47 -11.58 -1.35 -13.72
N ILE A 48 -12.09 -0.64 -14.72
CA ILE A 48 -12.22 0.83 -14.75
C ILE A 48 -13.02 1.39 -13.57
N ARG A 49 -14.02 0.66 -13.06
CA ARG A 49 -14.84 1.09 -11.93
C ARG A 49 -14.02 1.40 -10.67
N TYR A 50 -12.93 0.68 -10.44
CA TYR A 50 -12.04 0.93 -9.31
C TYR A 50 -11.16 2.16 -9.55
N ALA A 51 -10.72 2.38 -10.79
CA ALA A 51 -10.00 3.60 -11.16
C ALA A 51 -10.88 4.86 -10.97
N ILE A 52 -12.16 4.80 -11.38
CA ILE A 52 -13.11 5.90 -11.15
C ILE A 52 -13.27 6.15 -9.64
N GLY A 53 -13.44 5.10 -8.84
CA GLY A 53 -13.52 5.22 -7.39
C GLY A 53 -12.28 5.91 -6.78
N LEU A 54 -11.08 5.55 -7.27
CA LEU A 54 -9.83 6.19 -6.84
C LEU A 54 -9.76 7.69 -7.22
N VAL A 55 -10.39 8.14 -8.30
CA VAL A 55 -10.45 9.57 -8.66
C VAL A 55 -11.50 10.32 -7.85
N VAL A 56 -12.63 9.69 -7.53
CA VAL A 56 -13.72 10.31 -6.76
C VAL A 56 -13.34 10.55 -5.29
N ILE A 57 -12.64 9.59 -4.67
CA ILE A 57 -12.30 9.65 -3.25
C ILE A 57 -11.52 10.93 -2.88
N PRO A 58 -10.43 11.33 -3.55
CA PRO A 58 -9.69 12.54 -3.17
C PRO A 58 -10.49 13.81 -3.38
N ILE A 59 -11.46 13.85 -4.30
CA ILE A 59 -12.41 14.98 -4.43
C ILE A 59 -13.25 15.09 -3.16
N LEU A 60 -13.78 13.95 -2.67
CA LEU A 60 -14.55 13.93 -1.42
C LEU A 60 -13.68 14.35 -0.22
N ILE A 61 -12.45 13.87 -0.13
CA ILE A 61 -11.52 14.22 0.95
C ILE A 61 -11.20 15.72 0.91
N ALA A 62 -10.92 16.31 -0.27
CA ALA A 62 -10.61 17.72 -0.42
C ALA A 62 -11.78 18.62 0.03
N ASN A 63 -13.03 18.16 -0.10
CA ASN A 63 -14.22 18.92 0.26
C ASN A 63 -14.72 18.65 1.69
N LEU A 64 -14.54 17.42 2.22
CA LEU A 64 -15.05 17.05 3.54
C LEU A 64 -14.01 17.19 4.66
N HIS A 65 -12.74 16.93 4.36
CA HIS A 65 -11.67 16.94 5.35
C HIS A 65 -10.30 17.25 4.72
N VAL A 66 -10.12 18.47 4.30
CA VAL A 66 -8.94 18.97 3.57
C VAL A 66 -7.59 18.63 4.25
N ALA A 67 -7.56 18.61 5.58
CA ALA A 67 -6.37 18.29 6.37
C ALA A 67 -5.76 16.89 6.06
N THR A 68 -6.56 15.98 5.53
CA THR A 68 -6.15 14.59 5.26
C THR A 68 -5.91 14.32 3.78
N PHE A 69 -6.00 15.33 2.92
CA PHE A 69 -5.80 15.18 1.48
C PHE A 69 -4.43 14.57 1.12
N TYR A 70 -3.36 14.93 1.82
CA TYR A 70 -2.04 14.36 1.61
C TYR A 70 -1.95 12.88 1.96
N PHE A 71 -2.63 12.46 3.01
CA PHE A 71 -2.59 11.06 3.45
C PHE A 71 -3.19 10.11 2.43
N TYR A 72 -4.07 10.59 1.56
CA TYR A 72 -4.57 9.81 0.43
C TYR A 72 -3.43 9.32 -0.46
N PHE A 73 -2.46 10.18 -0.79
CA PHE A 73 -1.32 9.82 -1.64
C PHE A 73 -0.31 8.91 -0.93
N ILE A 74 -0.18 9.04 0.37
CA ILE A 74 0.68 8.17 1.18
C ILE A 74 0.24 6.70 1.07
N LEU A 75 -1.06 6.43 0.88
CA LEU A 75 -1.58 5.07 0.72
C LEU A 75 -1.11 4.36 -0.57
N TYR A 76 -0.64 5.10 -1.58
CA TYR A 76 -0.07 4.54 -2.81
C TYR A 76 1.40 4.13 -2.64
N LEU A 77 2.13 4.79 -1.75
CA LEU A 77 3.58 4.60 -1.59
C LEU A 77 3.99 3.15 -1.30
N PRO A 78 3.30 2.39 -0.46
CA PRO A 78 3.60 0.99 -0.22
C PRO A 78 3.64 0.13 -1.48
N TYR A 79 2.66 0.32 -2.36
CA TYR A 79 2.55 -0.43 -3.62
C TYR A 79 3.62 0.01 -4.64
N ILE A 80 3.92 1.29 -4.69
CA ILE A 80 5.00 1.83 -5.53
C ILE A 80 6.36 1.34 -5.02
N ALA A 81 6.58 1.34 -3.71
CA ALA A 81 7.81 0.84 -3.11
C ALA A 81 8.00 -0.67 -3.36
N GLU A 82 6.94 -1.48 -3.23
CA GLU A 82 6.99 -2.90 -3.58
C GLU A 82 7.37 -3.08 -5.05
N PHE A 83 6.78 -2.32 -5.96
CA PHE A 83 7.09 -2.36 -7.39
C PHE A 83 8.55 -2.01 -7.67
N VAL A 84 9.06 -0.93 -7.08
CA VAL A 84 10.46 -0.51 -7.25
C VAL A 84 11.42 -1.59 -6.73
N LEU A 85 11.17 -2.11 -5.53
CA LEU A 85 12.00 -3.17 -4.95
C LEU A 85 11.90 -4.49 -5.75
N TYR A 86 10.71 -4.81 -6.30
CA TYR A 86 10.55 -5.95 -7.19
C TYR A 86 11.44 -5.81 -8.43
N ILE A 87 11.45 -4.64 -9.09
CA ILE A 87 12.31 -4.41 -10.26
C ILE A 87 13.78 -4.61 -9.90
N PHE A 88 14.24 -4.08 -8.77
CA PHE A 88 15.63 -4.26 -8.35
C PHE A 88 15.94 -5.73 -7.99
N ALA A 89 15.09 -6.39 -7.23
CA ALA A 89 15.30 -7.76 -6.79
C ALA A 89 15.24 -8.77 -7.94
N TYR A 90 14.33 -8.56 -8.90
CA TYR A 90 14.09 -9.46 -10.02
C TYR A 90 14.63 -8.95 -11.36
N ALA A 91 15.59 -8.02 -11.35
CA ALA A 91 16.14 -7.43 -12.58
C ALA A 91 16.61 -8.49 -13.59
N ASN A 92 17.35 -9.50 -13.13
CA ASN A 92 17.83 -10.59 -13.98
C ASN A 92 16.70 -11.47 -14.53
N VAL A 93 15.64 -11.68 -13.76
CA VAL A 93 14.45 -12.41 -14.16
C VAL A 93 13.69 -11.62 -15.23
N ILE A 94 13.51 -10.32 -15.04
CA ILE A 94 12.85 -9.42 -16.00
C ILE A 94 13.62 -9.39 -17.32
N ILE A 95 14.94 -9.23 -17.28
CA ILE A 95 15.79 -9.21 -18.49
C ILE A 95 15.71 -10.56 -19.22
N SER A 96 15.76 -11.68 -18.49
CA SER A 96 15.64 -13.00 -19.11
C SER A 96 14.25 -13.25 -19.71
N GLY A 97 13.18 -12.76 -19.07
CA GLY A 97 11.81 -12.80 -19.59
C GLY A 97 11.65 -12.00 -20.89
N ALA A 98 12.16 -10.76 -20.91
CA ALA A 98 12.16 -9.92 -22.11
C ALA A 98 12.89 -10.58 -23.30
N LYS A 99 13.96 -11.36 -23.01
CA LYS A 99 14.67 -12.13 -24.05
C LYS A 99 13.80 -13.25 -24.60
N VAL A 100 13.07 -13.99 -23.73
CA VAL A 100 12.10 -15.01 -24.15
C VAL A 100 11.04 -14.43 -25.05
N ASP A 101 10.44 -13.29 -24.64
CA ASP A 101 9.39 -12.60 -25.40
C ASP A 101 9.91 -12.10 -26.77
N SER A 102 11.16 -11.62 -26.83
CA SER A 102 11.79 -11.19 -28.09
C SER A 102 11.96 -12.36 -29.06
N ILE A 103 12.37 -13.54 -28.56
CA ILE A 103 12.50 -14.77 -29.39
C ILE A 103 11.13 -15.23 -29.88
N ARG A 104 10.10 -15.24 -29.00
CA ARG A 104 8.72 -15.60 -29.38
C ARG A 104 8.18 -14.69 -30.49
N LYS A 105 8.40 -13.37 -30.40
CA LYS A 105 8.02 -12.42 -31.45
C LYS A 105 8.72 -12.71 -32.78
N LYS A 106 10.01 -13.10 -32.74
CA LYS A 106 10.74 -13.46 -33.97
C LYS A 106 10.15 -14.72 -34.61
N ILE A 107 9.83 -15.73 -33.83
CA ILE A 107 9.16 -16.96 -34.29
C ILE A 107 7.81 -16.63 -34.93
N GLN A 108 7.04 -15.72 -34.31
CA GLN A 108 5.72 -15.30 -34.83
C GLN A 108 5.83 -14.55 -36.17
N ASN A 109 6.88 -13.73 -36.35
CA ASN A 109 7.06 -12.91 -37.54
C ASN A 109 7.80 -13.61 -38.69
N GLN A 110 8.74 -14.51 -38.39
CA GLN A 110 9.64 -15.15 -39.36
C GLN A 110 9.37 -16.66 -39.57
N GLY A 111 8.43 -17.22 -38.80
CA GLY A 111 8.17 -18.65 -38.78
C GLY A 111 9.04 -19.41 -37.78
N ALA A 112 8.61 -20.64 -37.46
CA ALA A 112 9.29 -21.52 -36.49
C ALA A 112 10.44 -22.29 -37.21
N THR A 113 11.66 -21.81 -37.00
CA THR A 113 12.88 -22.53 -37.41
C THR A 113 13.37 -23.38 -36.23
N GLU A 114 13.92 -24.58 -36.49
CA GLU A 114 14.43 -25.50 -35.46
C GLU A 114 15.44 -24.81 -34.53
N GLU A 115 16.33 -23.97 -35.10
CA GLU A 115 17.31 -23.16 -34.36
C GLU A 115 16.65 -22.11 -33.42
N LEU A 116 15.55 -21.51 -33.85
CA LEU A 116 14.81 -20.52 -33.00
C LEU A 116 14.06 -21.23 -31.88
N LEU A 117 13.53 -22.44 -32.11
CA LEU A 117 12.86 -23.23 -31.09
C LEU A 117 13.85 -23.71 -30.02
N GLU A 118 15.04 -24.17 -30.41
CA GLU A 118 16.09 -24.52 -29.45
C GLU A 118 16.56 -23.33 -28.61
N LYS A 119 16.74 -22.16 -29.24
CA LYS A 119 17.07 -20.91 -28.53
C LYS A 119 15.97 -20.50 -27.56
N LEU A 120 14.70 -20.69 -27.93
CA LEU A 120 13.55 -20.40 -27.06
C LEU A 120 13.59 -21.32 -25.82
N GLN A 121 13.75 -22.62 -26.03
CA GLN A 121 13.79 -23.62 -24.95
C GLN A 121 14.90 -23.32 -23.93
N LYS A 122 16.13 -23.04 -24.41
CA LYS A 122 17.27 -22.66 -23.56
C LYS A 122 17.00 -21.34 -22.80
N ALA A 123 16.34 -20.37 -23.43
CA ALA A 123 16.00 -19.10 -22.79
C ALA A 123 14.90 -19.26 -21.72
N GLU A 124 13.89 -20.11 -21.97
CA GLU A 124 12.82 -20.42 -21.01
C GLU A 124 13.35 -21.19 -19.79
N GLU A 125 14.21 -22.18 -19.98
CA GLU A 125 14.86 -22.88 -18.88
C GLU A 125 15.69 -21.93 -18.00
N LYS A 126 16.48 -21.07 -18.63
CA LYS A 126 17.27 -20.07 -17.93
C LYS A 126 16.38 -19.11 -17.13
N HIS A 127 15.29 -18.63 -17.73
CA HIS A 127 14.32 -17.75 -17.06
C HIS A 127 13.68 -18.44 -15.85
N LYS A 128 13.25 -19.69 -16.01
CA LYS A 128 12.67 -20.50 -14.94
C LYS A 128 13.64 -20.69 -13.77
N ARG A 129 14.89 -21.07 -14.04
CA ARG A 129 15.94 -21.24 -13.02
C ARG A 129 16.22 -19.93 -12.25
N LEU A 130 16.31 -18.80 -12.95
CA LEU A 130 16.53 -17.50 -12.32
C LEU A 130 15.35 -17.12 -11.43
N LYS A 131 14.12 -17.34 -11.88
CA LYS A 131 12.91 -17.06 -11.12
C LYS A 131 12.84 -17.91 -9.84
N GLU A 132 13.04 -19.21 -9.95
CA GLU A 132 13.06 -20.13 -8.80
C GLU A 132 14.16 -19.75 -7.78
N LYS A 133 15.34 -19.33 -8.27
CA LYS A 133 16.44 -18.88 -7.41
C LYS A 133 16.06 -17.63 -6.61
N GLU A 134 15.46 -16.63 -7.25
CA GLU A 134 15.07 -15.39 -6.58
C GLU A 134 13.87 -15.59 -5.64
N ASP A 135 12.87 -16.40 -6.05
CA ASP A 135 11.76 -16.77 -5.18
C ASP A 135 12.25 -17.49 -3.91
N ASN A 136 13.19 -18.44 -4.06
CA ASN A 136 13.79 -19.13 -2.93
C ASN A 136 14.60 -18.20 -2.02
N ARG A 137 15.28 -17.20 -2.59
CA ARG A 137 16.07 -16.21 -1.84
C ARG A 137 15.21 -15.29 -1.00
N ILE A 138 14.06 -14.87 -1.52
CA ILE A 138 13.21 -13.85 -0.90
C ILE A 138 12.10 -14.48 -0.05
N GLU A 139 11.36 -15.44 -0.59
CA GLU A 139 10.18 -15.99 0.09
C GLU A 139 10.50 -16.95 1.24
N LYS A 140 11.52 -17.80 1.08
CA LYS A 140 11.78 -18.86 2.07
C LYS A 140 12.30 -18.33 3.42
N PRO A 141 13.35 -17.44 3.45
CA PRO A 141 13.90 -17.00 4.73
C PRO A 141 12.96 -16.09 5.50
N TYR A 142 12.24 -15.20 4.80
CA TYR A 142 11.54 -14.06 5.43
C TYR A 142 10.03 -14.18 5.39
N LYS A 143 9.45 -15.21 4.75
CA LYS A 143 8.00 -15.35 4.53
C LYS A 143 7.37 -14.12 3.83
N ILE A 144 8.17 -13.33 3.11
CA ILE A 144 7.74 -12.13 2.39
C ILE A 144 7.43 -12.51 0.95
N LYS A 145 6.23 -12.14 0.50
CA LYS A 145 5.82 -12.29 -0.90
C LYS A 145 5.89 -10.94 -1.59
N MET A 146 6.65 -10.88 -2.68
CA MET A 146 6.64 -9.75 -3.61
C MET A 146 5.75 -10.08 -4.81
N THR A 147 4.84 -9.18 -5.14
CA THR A 147 3.92 -9.35 -6.28
C THR A 147 4.18 -8.28 -7.33
N TYR A 148 4.30 -8.71 -8.59
CA TYR A 148 4.35 -7.80 -9.72
C TYR A 148 2.96 -7.68 -10.34
N HIS A 149 2.52 -6.42 -10.49
CA HIS A 149 1.26 -6.12 -11.17
C HIS A 149 1.54 -5.17 -12.34
N ASP A 150 1.24 -5.60 -13.57
CA ASP A 150 1.39 -4.75 -14.77
C ASP A 150 0.58 -3.45 -14.66
N SER A 151 -0.50 -3.48 -13.87
CA SER A 151 -1.39 -2.34 -13.66
C SER A 151 -0.77 -1.22 -12.82
N ILE A 152 0.39 -1.46 -12.19
CA ILE A 152 1.01 -0.47 -11.30
C ILE A 152 1.37 0.83 -12.02
N LYS A 153 1.78 0.74 -13.28
CA LYS A 153 2.08 1.92 -14.11
C LYS A 153 0.84 2.80 -14.30
N ILE A 154 -0.31 2.16 -14.56
CA ILE A 154 -1.59 2.85 -14.70
C ILE A 154 -2.02 3.42 -13.35
N LEU A 155 -1.80 2.70 -12.25
CA LEU A 155 -2.07 3.19 -10.89
C LEU A 155 -1.29 4.47 -10.57
N ILE A 156 -0.01 4.54 -10.98
CA ILE A 156 0.81 5.76 -10.82
C ILE A 156 0.22 6.92 -11.63
N ILE A 157 -0.24 6.67 -12.86
CA ILE A 157 -0.90 7.70 -13.68
C ILE A 157 -2.20 8.18 -13.01
N ILE A 158 -3.01 7.27 -12.47
CA ILE A 158 -4.22 7.61 -11.71
C ILE A 158 -3.85 8.48 -10.50
N MET A 159 -2.82 8.13 -9.75
CA MET A 159 -2.33 8.93 -8.62
C MET A 159 -1.94 10.35 -9.04
N LEU A 160 -1.24 10.49 -10.18
CA LEU A 160 -0.87 11.80 -10.72
C LEU A 160 -2.09 12.63 -11.15
N ILE A 161 -3.11 12.00 -11.76
CA ILE A 161 -4.39 12.64 -12.07
C ILE A 161 -5.09 13.09 -10.77
N CYS A 162 -5.06 12.25 -9.75
CA CYS A 162 -5.65 12.57 -8.44
C CYS A 162 -5.00 13.79 -7.77
N LEU A 163 -3.74 14.12 -8.07
CA LEU A 163 -3.13 15.37 -7.59
C LEU A 163 -3.89 16.61 -8.08
N LEU A 164 -4.48 16.58 -9.26
CA LEU A 164 -5.24 17.70 -9.81
C LEU A 164 -6.62 17.84 -9.17
N THR A 165 -7.14 16.79 -8.54
CA THR A 165 -8.48 16.82 -7.92
C THR A 165 -8.60 17.77 -6.72
N GLY A 166 -7.47 18.14 -6.10
CA GLY A 166 -7.44 19.14 -5.05
C GLY A 166 -7.86 20.55 -5.49
N PHE A 167 -7.91 20.82 -6.81
CA PHE A 167 -8.48 22.07 -7.33
C PHE A 167 -10.02 22.01 -7.47
N LEU A 168 -10.64 20.83 -7.36
CA LEU A 168 -12.08 20.63 -7.43
C LEU A 168 -12.77 20.87 -6.07
N THR A 169 -12.40 21.96 -5.42
CA THR A 169 -12.95 22.39 -4.14
C THR A 169 -13.13 23.91 -4.14
N PRO A 170 -14.18 24.44 -3.48
CA PRO A 170 -14.33 25.88 -3.27
C PRO A 170 -13.21 26.50 -2.42
N LEU A 171 -12.39 25.69 -1.77
CA LEU A 171 -11.26 26.12 -0.93
C LEU A 171 -10.01 26.52 -1.73
N GLY A 172 -10.05 26.45 -3.07
CA GLY A 172 -8.94 26.81 -3.97
C GLY A 172 -7.69 25.97 -3.72
N THR A 173 -6.55 26.59 -3.44
CA THR A 173 -5.27 25.91 -3.22
C THR A 173 -5.08 25.35 -1.82
N THR A 174 -6.07 25.48 -0.95
CA THR A 174 -5.99 25.01 0.46
C THR A 174 -5.59 23.54 0.60
N PRO A 175 -6.08 22.57 -0.21
CA PRO A 175 -5.63 21.19 -0.11
C PRO A 175 -4.11 21.01 -0.20
N TYR A 176 -3.44 21.87 -0.94
CA TYR A 176 -1.97 21.80 -1.14
C TYR A 176 -1.17 22.60 -0.09
N THR A 177 -1.74 23.69 0.42
CA THR A 177 -1.03 24.58 1.35
C THR A 177 -1.34 24.33 2.80
N TYR A 178 -2.41 23.57 3.10
CA TYR A 178 -2.89 23.33 4.46
C TYR A 178 -1.81 22.78 5.39
N LEU A 179 -1.10 21.74 4.97
CA LEU A 179 -0.07 21.11 5.80
C LEU A 179 1.05 22.08 6.14
N ILE A 180 1.55 22.82 5.14
CA ILE A 180 2.63 23.80 5.30
C ILE A 180 2.20 24.90 6.28
N LYS A 181 1.02 25.49 6.06
CA LYS A 181 0.48 26.55 6.93
C LYS A 181 0.24 26.05 8.35
N THR A 182 -0.23 24.81 8.50
CA THR A 182 -0.47 24.21 9.81
C THR A 182 0.84 23.93 10.56
N MET A 183 1.88 23.45 9.87
CA MET A 183 3.19 23.19 10.48
C MET A 183 3.94 24.47 10.87
N GLN A 184 3.71 25.58 10.17
CA GLN A 184 4.28 26.88 10.49
C GLN A 184 3.55 27.58 11.64
N GLY A 185 2.34 27.16 11.97
CA GLY A 185 1.53 27.76 13.04
C GLY A 185 2.00 27.36 14.44
N ILE A 186 2.14 28.37 15.33
CA ILE A 186 2.50 28.14 16.74
C ILE A 186 1.41 27.34 17.48
N SER A 187 0.14 27.48 17.06
CA SER A 187 -1.02 26.85 17.68
C SER A 187 -0.97 25.30 17.66
N THR A 188 -0.29 24.69 16.70
CA THR A 188 -0.21 23.22 16.61
C THR A 188 0.70 22.60 17.67
N LYS A 189 1.69 23.36 18.17
CA LYS A 189 2.62 22.88 19.21
C LYS A 189 1.95 22.66 20.56
N ASN A 190 0.83 23.32 20.82
CA ASN A 190 0.11 23.27 22.09
C ASN A 190 -1.09 22.32 22.06
N ILE A 191 -1.36 21.65 20.93
CA ILE A 191 -2.46 20.69 20.81
C ILE A 191 -1.97 19.28 21.14
N ASN A 192 -2.44 18.71 22.23
CA ASN A 192 -2.04 17.36 22.70
C ASN A 192 -2.18 16.25 21.65
N GLU A 193 -3.13 16.38 20.73
CA GLU A 193 -3.36 15.40 19.65
C GLU A 193 -2.23 15.41 18.61
N HIS A 194 -1.50 16.50 18.44
CA HIS A 194 -0.38 16.65 17.50
C HIS A 194 0.98 16.28 18.10
N LEU A 195 1.04 16.10 19.42
CA LEU A 195 2.28 15.71 20.08
C LEU A 195 2.68 14.27 19.68
N PRO A 196 4.00 13.99 19.67
CA PRO A 196 4.49 12.63 19.49
C PRO A 196 3.92 11.68 20.53
N THR A 197 3.72 10.45 20.14
CA THR A 197 3.25 9.41 21.05
C THR A 197 4.44 8.88 21.85
N VAL A 198 4.40 9.06 23.16
CA VAL A 198 5.36 8.40 24.05
C VAL A 198 4.95 6.92 24.18
N LEU A 199 5.73 6.03 23.61
CA LEU A 199 5.41 4.58 23.58
C LEU A 199 5.23 3.98 24.97
N ALA A 200 6.02 4.42 25.96
CA ALA A 200 5.92 3.97 27.35
C ALA A 200 4.56 4.31 27.99
N GLU A 201 3.99 5.44 27.62
CA GLU A 201 2.68 5.89 28.12
C GLU A 201 1.52 5.26 27.36
N ASN A 202 1.75 4.87 26.08
CA ASN A 202 0.71 4.32 25.22
C ASN A 202 0.78 2.78 25.13
N LYS A 203 0.52 2.11 26.29
CA LYS A 203 0.55 0.65 26.40
C LYS A 203 -0.31 -0.06 25.32
N LYS A 204 -1.44 0.54 24.91
CA LYS A 204 -2.30 -0.02 23.86
C LYS A 204 -1.59 -0.12 22.52
N LEU A 205 -0.84 0.91 22.11
CA LEU A 205 -0.07 0.92 20.87
C LEU A 205 1.05 -0.14 20.92
N LEU A 206 1.78 -0.20 22.03
CA LEU A 206 2.85 -1.16 22.25
C LEU A 206 2.34 -2.62 22.20
N ILE A 207 1.23 -2.92 22.87
CA ILE A 207 0.59 -4.25 22.83
C ILE A 207 0.15 -4.57 21.40
N THR A 208 -0.38 -3.59 20.67
CA THR A 208 -0.81 -3.79 19.28
C THR A 208 0.37 -4.17 18.39
N PHE A 209 1.51 -3.50 18.50
CA PHE A 209 2.74 -3.87 17.79
C PHE A 209 3.23 -5.27 18.17
N ALA A 210 3.26 -5.58 19.48
CA ALA A 210 3.71 -6.88 19.96
C ALA A 210 2.82 -8.02 19.45
N VAL A 211 1.50 -7.86 19.48
CA VAL A 211 0.55 -8.83 18.92
C VAL A 211 0.75 -9.03 17.42
N TYR A 212 0.97 -7.95 16.66
CA TYR A 212 1.22 -8.05 15.23
C TYR A 212 2.51 -8.82 14.93
N ILE A 213 3.60 -8.46 15.61
CA ILE A 213 4.89 -9.15 15.46
C ILE A 213 4.74 -10.64 15.84
N ALA A 214 4.03 -10.95 16.92
CA ALA A 214 3.77 -12.32 17.34
C ALA A 214 2.98 -13.11 16.28
N ILE A 215 1.91 -12.52 15.70
CA ILE A 215 1.15 -13.16 14.61
C ILE A 215 2.05 -13.49 13.43
N VAL A 216 2.85 -12.51 12.95
CA VAL A 216 3.76 -12.72 11.82
C VAL A 216 4.83 -13.76 12.13
N ALA A 217 5.38 -13.76 13.37
CA ALA A 217 6.45 -14.68 13.77
C ALA A 217 5.94 -16.13 13.93
N PHE A 218 4.80 -16.31 14.60
CA PHE A 218 4.29 -17.64 14.97
C PHE A 218 3.34 -18.26 13.95
N THR A 219 2.85 -17.49 12.96
CA THR A 219 2.02 -18.04 11.87
C THR A 219 2.84 -18.35 10.63
N LYS A 220 2.36 -19.30 9.81
CA LYS A 220 2.96 -19.62 8.51
C LYS A 220 2.43 -18.71 7.39
N ILE A 221 1.90 -17.55 7.73
CA ILE A 221 1.33 -16.62 6.76
C ILE A 221 2.46 -15.94 5.99
N LYS A 222 2.36 -15.95 4.65
CA LYS A 222 3.21 -15.13 3.79
C LYS A 222 2.62 -13.72 3.75
N VAL A 223 3.39 -12.73 4.18
CA VAL A 223 2.97 -11.33 4.20
C VAL A 223 3.40 -10.64 2.90
N LYS A 224 2.50 -9.90 2.27
CA LYS A 224 2.87 -9.06 1.11
C LYS A 224 3.80 -7.94 1.56
N LEU A 225 4.76 -7.59 0.71
CA LEU A 225 5.71 -6.52 1.02
C LEU A 225 5.01 -5.16 1.13
N SER A 226 3.99 -4.90 0.29
CA SER A 226 3.13 -3.71 0.39
C SER A 226 2.43 -3.59 1.75
N ASP A 227 1.96 -4.71 2.33
CA ASP A 227 1.32 -4.71 3.65
C ASP A 227 2.33 -4.34 4.76
N ILE A 228 3.56 -4.82 4.64
CA ILE A 228 4.64 -4.46 5.58
C ILE A 228 4.94 -2.96 5.52
N PHE A 229 5.04 -2.39 4.31
CA PHE A 229 5.26 -0.96 4.14
C PHE A 229 4.08 -0.12 4.61
N LEU A 230 2.85 -0.57 4.33
CA LEU A 230 1.64 0.11 4.77
C LEU A 230 1.59 0.16 6.31
N LEU A 231 1.78 -0.97 6.97
CA LEU A 231 1.76 -1.05 8.43
C LEU A 231 2.94 -0.34 9.08
N GLY A 232 4.14 -0.47 8.50
CA GLY A 232 5.34 0.24 8.97
C GLY A 232 5.19 1.75 8.85
N GLY A 233 4.72 2.25 7.70
CA GLY A 233 4.48 3.68 7.48
C GLY A 233 3.42 4.26 8.41
N LEU A 234 2.28 3.57 8.57
CA LEU A 234 1.23 3.97 9.50
C LEU A 234 1.67 3.86 10.97
N GLY A 235 2.51 2.87 11.28
CA GLY A 235 3.12 2.73 12.59
C GLY A 235 4.04 3.92 12.93
N LEU A 236 4.87 4.34 11.98
CA LEU A 236 5.70 5.55 12.13
C LEU A 236 4.84 6.80 12.33
N LEU A 237 3.78 6.97 11.53
CA LEU A 237 2.85 8.08 11.70
C LEU A 237 2.16 8.06 13.07
N ALA A 238 1.79 6.87 13.58
CA ALA A 238 1.20 6.72 14.90
C ALA A 238 2.16 7.10 16.04
N ILE A 239 3.46 6.90 15.85
CA ILE A 239 4.50 7.34 16.80
C ILE A 239 4.69 8.86 16.71
N LEU A 240 4.69 9.42 15.50
CA LEU A 240 4.92 10.85 15.28
C LEU A 240 3.75 11.73 15.76
N SER A 241 2.52 11.21 15.80
CA SER A 241 1.35 11.96 16.24
C SER A 241 0.30 11.04 16.87
N ARG A 242 -0.17 11.40 18.06
CA ARG A 242 -1.24 10.67 18.78
C ARG A 242 -2.51 10.55 17.95
N ARG A 243 -2.84 11.56 17.16
CA ARG A 243 -4.00 11.57 16.27
C ARG A 243 -3.92 10.47 15.19
N GLN A 244 -2.72 10.17 14.68
CA GLN A 244 -2.51 9.21 13.60
C GLN A 244 -2.57 7.75 14.07
N ALA A 245 -2.51 7.49 15.39
CA ALA A 245 -2.63 6.15 15.94
C ALA A 245 -3.95 5.46 15.53
N SER A 246 -5.03 6.25 15.34
CA SER A 246 -6.32 5.73 14.89
C SER A 246 -6.25 5.08 13.50
N MET A 247 -5.47 5.64 12.57
CA MET A 247 -5.28 5.07 11.23
C MET A 247 -4.53 3.74 11.29
N PHE A 248 -3.51 3.64 12.15
CA PHE A 248 -2.79 2.40 12.34
C PHE A 248 -3.69 1.28 12.87
N TYR A 249 -4.53 1.56 13.87
CA TYR A 249 -5.48 0.58 14.41
C TYR A 249 -6.49 0.11 13.37
N LEU A 250 -6.96 1.02 12.51
CA LEU A 250 -7.99 0.73 11.52
C LEU A 250 -7.49 -0.17 10.38
N ILE A 251 -6.33 0.16 9.80
CA ILE A 251 -5.82 -0.49 8.59
C ILE A 251 -5.19 -1.84 8.90
N ARG A 252 -4.70 -2.05 10.13
CA ARG A 252 -4.17 -3.33 10.60
C ARG A 252 -5.12 -4.51 10.34
N SER A 253 -6.43 -4.30 10.43
CA SER A 253 -7.41 -5.39 10.25
C SER A 253 -7.48 -5.90 8.80
N ASN A 254 -7.06 -5.10 7.82
CA ASN A 254 -7.12 -5.44 6.39
C ASN A 254 -5.87 -6.18 5.89
N SER A 255 -4.74 -6.06 6.57
CA SER A 255 -3.45 -6.64 6.13
C SER A 255 -3.28 -8.13 6.48
N ILE A 256 -4.24 -8.74 7.17
CA ILE A 256 -4.21 -10.16 7.57
C ILE A 256 -5.31 -10.91 6.80
N LYS A 257 -5.15 -10.97 5.46
CA LYS A 257 -6.01 -11.80 4.59
C LYS A 257 -5.31 -13.08 4.18
#